data_14ab2215f0a2e1ec64d928568a227227
#
_entry.id   14ab2215f0a2e1ec64d928568a227227
#
_cell.length_a   1.000
_cell.length_b   1.000
_cell.length_c   1.000
_cell.angle_alpha   90.00
_cell.angle_beta   90.00
_cell.angle_gamma   90.00
#
_symmetry.space_group_name_H-M   'P 1'
#
loop_
_entity.id
_entity.type
_entity.pdbx_description
1 polymer ?
#
loop_
_entity_poly.entity_id
_entity_poly.type
_entity_poly.pdbx_seq_one_letter_code
_entity_poly.pdbx_strand_id
1 'polypeptide(L)'
;MSAGSVTAALHRELWISWASLLRSYAAANGLNSHQFAVIEFGEEEIVVRAGSKWVRFTHAERESGDGSKAPFALNEDGTVTLDGKMDEMDFAAERVTRELMR
;
A
#
# COMPACT_ATOMS: atom_id res chain seq x y z
N MET A 1 21.31 15.35 16.94
CA MET A 1 20.37 14.93 15.90
C MET A 1 19.24 14.13 16.51
N SER A 2 18.08 14.35 16.06
CA SER A 2 16.94 13.61 16.58
C SER A 2 16.73 12.31 15.80
N ALA A 3 16.48 11.23 16.52
CA ALA A 3 16.10 9.96 15.90
C ALA A 3 14.81 10.11 15.10
N GLY A 4 13.93 11.01 15.52
CA GLY A 4 12.69 11.28 14.82
C GLY A 4 12.89 11.82 13.41
N SER A 5 13.92 12.67 13.20
CA SER A 5 14.22 13.19 11.88
C SER A 5 14.66 12.10 10.90
N VAL A 6 15.56 11.21 11.38
CA VAL A 6 16.02 10.08 10.59
C VAL A 6 14.87 9.12 10.31
N THR A 7 14.07 8.84 11.34
CA THR A 7 12.91 7.96 11.21
C THR A 7 11.89 8.51 10.23
N ALA A 8 11.66 9.83 10.26
CA ALA A 8 10.71 10.46 9.33
C ALA A 8 11.19 10.37 7.89
N ALA A 9 12.48 10.58 7.64
CA ALA A 9 13.05 10.49 6.30
C ALA A 9 12.94 9.06 5.78
N LEU A 10 13.27 8.08 6.60
CA LEU A 10 13.17 6.68 6.23
C LEU A 10 11.73 6.29 5.96
N HIS A 11 10.80 6.72 6.81
CA HIS A 11 9.37 6.44 6.63
C HIS A 11 8.88 7.00 5.30
N ARG A 12 9.32 8.19 4.93
CA ARG A 12 8.94 8.80 3.65
C ARG A 12 9.43 7.95 2.47
N GLU A 13 10.65 7.45 2.55
CA GLU A 13 11.18 6.57 1.51
C GLU A 13 10.40 5.26 1.42
N LEU A 14 10.04 4.70 2.56
CA LEU A 14 9.23 3.48 2.61
C LEU A 14 7.84 3.73 2.03
N TRP A 15 7.27 4.89 2.31
CA TRP A 15 5.97 5.30 1.78
C TRP A 15 5.99 5.37 0.25
N ILE A 16 7.03 5.99 -0.29
CA ILE A 16 7.22 6.09 -1.75
C ILE A 16 7.42 4.70 -2.36
N SER A 17 8.20 3.86 -1.69
CA SER A 17 8.44 2.48 -2.14
C SER A 17 7.15 1.66 -2.15
N TRP A 18 6.32 1.82 -1.11
CA TRP A 18 5.03 1.15 -1.04
C TRP A 18 4.15 1.52 -2.24
N ALA A 19 4.04 2.82 -2.53
CA ALA A 19 3.27 3.29 -3.67
C ALA A 19 3.82 2.74 -4.99
N SER A 20 5.14 2.69 -5.14
CA SER A 20 5.79 2.18 -6.35
C SER A 20 5.50 0.70 -6.56
N LEU A 21 5.55 -0.08 -5.50
CA LEU A 21 5.24 -1.51 -5.57
C LEU A 21 3.77 -1.75 -5.90
N LEU A 22 2.87 -1.00 -5.29
CA LEU A 22 1.45 -1.09 -5.61
C LEU A 22 1.21 -0.80 -7.08
N ARG A 23 1.86 0.23 -7.61
CA ARG A 23 1.73 0.59 -9.02
C ARG A 23 2.26 -0.50 -9.93
N SER A 24 3.41 -1.07 -9.60
CA SER A 24 4.02 -2.13 -10.39
C SER A 24 3.16 -3.39 -10.45
N TYR A 25 2.64 -3.81 -9.31
CA TYR A 25 1.79 -5.00 -9.27
C TYR A 25 0.40 -4.75 -9.85
N ALA A 26 -0.12 -3.54 -9.71
CA ALA A 26 -1.37 -3.17 -10.36
C ALA A 26 -1.22 -3.27 -11.89
N ALA A 27 -0.12 -2.79 -12.42
CA ALA A 27 0.16 -2.89 -13.85
C ALA A 27 0.29 -4.35 -14.30
N ALA A 28 1.03 -5.15 -13.54
CA ALA A 28 1.23 -6.57 -13.86
C ALA A 28 -0.10 -7.34 -13.85
N ASN A 29 -0.92 -7.11 -12.84
CA ASN A 29 -2.24 -7.77 -12.76
C ASN A 29 -3.17 -7.28 -13.86
N GLY A 30 -3.05 -6.03 -14.29
CA GLY A 30 -3.86 -5.46 -15.36
C GLY A 30 -3.60 -6.10 -16.72
N LEU A 31 -2.41 -6.64 -16.95
CA LEU A 31 -2.09 -7.30 -18.22
C LEU A 31 -2.93 -8.55 -18.45
N ASN A 32 -3.37 -9.19 -17.38
CA ASN A 32 -4.12 -10.45 -17.46
C ASN A 32 -5.58 -10.27 -17.04
N SER A 33 -6.06 -9.04 -17.00
CA SER A 33 -7.38 -8.72 -16.51
C SER A 33 -7.99 -7.63 -17.39
N HIS A 34 -9.32 -7.55 -17.36
CA HIS A 34 -10.03 -6.45 -18.03
C HIS A 34 -10.10 -5.21 -17.13
N GLN A 35 -9.56 -5.30 -15.93
CA GLN A 35 -9.57 -4.19 -14.98
C GLN A 35 -8.24 -3.47 -14.98
N PHE A 36 -8.31 -2.17 -14.80
CA PHE A 36 -7.14 -1.34 -14.58
C PHE A 36 -7.23 -0.76 -13.18
N ALA A 37 -6.11 -0.71 -12.49
CA ALA A 37 -6.04 -0.05 -11.20
C ALA A 37 -5.35 1.29 -11.37
N VAL A 38 -5.87 2.29 -10.66
CA VAL A 38 -5.30 3.63 -10.61
C VAL A 38 -4.77 3.84 -9.21
N ILE A 39 -3.53 4.33 -9.12
CA ILE A 39 -2.89 4.64 -7.84
C ILE A 39 -2.88 6.16 -7.69
N GLU A 40 -3.55 6.64 -6.65
CA GLU A 40 -3.53 8.05 -6.29
C GLU A 40 -2.55 8.22 -5.14
N PHE A 41 -1.42 8.85 -5.41
CA PHE A 41 -0.35 9.01 -4.43
C PHE A 41 -0.45 10.38 -3.78
N GLY A 42 -0.45 10.41 -2.44
CA GLY A 42 -0.38 11.62 -1.65
C GLY A 42 0.54 11.42 -0.47
N GLU A 43 0.91 12.52 0.19
CA GLU A 43 1.77 12.48 1.36
C GLU A 43 1.08 11.85 2.57
N GLU A 44 -0.24 12.01 2.65
CA GLU A 44 -1.02 11.55 3.79
C GLU A 44 -1.79 10.26 3.49
N GLU A 45 -2.01 9.97 2.21
CA GLU A 45 -2.73 8.76 1.85
C GLU A 45 -2.36 8.28 0.46
N ILE A 46 -2.52 6.97 0.26
CA ILE A 46 -2.39 6.32 -1.04
C ILE A 46 -3.69 5.58 -1.27
N VAL A 47 -4.33 5.83 -2.42
CA VAL A 47 -5.57 5.15 -2.77
C VAL A 47 -5.35 4.32 -4.02
N VAL A 48 -5.77 3.06 -3.96
CA VAL A 48 -5.75 2.16 -5.12
C VAL A 48 -7.20 1.88 -5.50
N ARG A 49 -7.55 2.18 -6.74
CA ARG A 49 -8.91 1.97 -7.26
C ARG A 49 -8.88 0.99 -8.42
N ALA A 50 -9.80 0.05 -8.40
CA ALA A 50 -9.97 -0.91 -9.50
C ALA A 50 -11.47 -1.13 -9.69
N GLY A 51 -12.03 -0.51 -10.73
CA GLY A 51 -13.47 -0.52 -10.94
C GLY A 51 -14.20 0.17 -9.80
N SER A 52 -15.14 -0.52 -9.19
CA SER A 52 -15.89 0.01 -8.04
C SER A 52 -15.20 -0.27 -6.71
N LYS A 53 -14.11 -1.02 -6.73
CA LYS A 53 -13.36 -1.36 -5.50
C LYS A 53 -12.26 -0.36 -5.26
N TRP A 54 -11.94 -0.14 -3.99
CA TRP A 54 -10.81 0.71 -3.64
C TRP A 54 -10.27 0.31 -2.26
N VAL A 55 -9.02 0.64 -2.06
CA VAL A 55 -8.36 0.53 -0.76
C VAL A 55 -7.53 1.78 -0.54
N ARG A 56 -7.58 2.30 0.67
CA ARG A 56 -6.86 3.51 1.06
C ARG A 56 -5.90 3.18 2.19
N PHE A 57 -4.67 3.64 2.04
CA PHE A 57 -3.66 3.52 3.08
C PHE A 57 -3.33 4.90 3.62
N THR A 58 -3.35 5.04 4.93
CA THR A 58 -2.79 6.19 5.62
C THR A 58 -1.55 5.72 6.36
N HIS A 59 -0.92 6.58 7.13
CA HIS A 59 0.30 6.21 7.87
C HIS A 59 0.01 5.25 9.02
N ALA A 60 -1.24 4.99 9.35
CA ALA A 60 -1.61 4.16 10.49
C ALA A 60 -2.69 3.13 10.18
N GLU A 61 -3.33 3.20 9.02
CA GLU A 61 -4.56 2.45 8.80
C GLU A 61 -4.78 2.11 7.34
N ARG A 62 -5.39 0.94 7.09
CA ARG A 62 -5.93 0.58 5.78
C ARG A 62 -7.45 0.60 5.88
N GLU A 63 -8.09 1.21 4.90
CA GLU A 63 -9.54 1.24 4.78
C GLU A 63 -9.93 0.71 3.40
N SER A 64 -10.90 -0.19 3.34
CA SER A 64 -11.42 -0.74 2.08
C SER A 64 -12.79 -0.17 1.77
N GLY A 65 -13.19 -0.26 0.52
CA GLY A 65 -14.47 0.28 0.06
C GLY A 65 -15.70 -0.35 0.69
N ASP A 66 -15.55 -1.54 1.29
CA ASP A 66 -16.63 -2.21 2.02
C ASP A 66 -16.80 -1.69 3.44
N GLY A 67 -16.01 -0.70 3.84
CA GLY A 67 -16.03 -0.12 5.18
C GLY A 67 -15.10 -0.79 6.18
N SER A 68 -14.42 -1.87 5.79
CA SER A 68 -13.50 -2.54 6.71
C SER A 68 -12.22 -1.73 6.90
N LYS A 69 -11.67 -1.77 8.11
CA LYS A 69 -10.45 -1.07 8.48
C LYS A 69 -9.53 -2.01 9.23
N ALA A 70 -8.24 -1.78 9.08
CA ALA A 70 -7.23 -2.55 9.79
C ALA A 70 -6.00 -1.67 10.04
N PRO A 71 -5.23 -1.95 11.09
CA PRO A 71 -3.97 -1.26 11.29
C PRO A 71 -3.00 -1.53 10.13
N PHE A 72 -2.22 -0.52 9.80
CA PHE A 72 -1.23 -0.59 8.75
C PHE A 72 0.01 0.15 9.22
N ALA A 73 1.17 -0.45 8.99
CA ALA A 73 2.44 0.19 9.34
C ALA A 73 3.53 -0.24 8.37
N LEU A 74 4.36 0.72 8.01
CA LEU A 74 5.60 0.47 7.28
C LEU A 74 6.72 0.41 8.30
N ASN A 75 7.43 -0.71 8.34
CA ASN A 75 8.47 -0.95 9.33
C ASN A 75 9.85 -0.61 8.77
N GLU A 76 10.76 -0.24 9.65
CA GLU A 76 12.10 0.22 9.25
C GLU A 76 12.91 -0.85 8.52
N ASP A 77 12.61 -2.11 8.74
CA ASP A 77 13.32 -3.22 8.09
C ASP A 77 12.77 -3.55 6.69
N GLY A 78 11.83 -2.76 6.19
CA GLY A 78 11.23 -2.98 4.88
C GLY A 78 10.04 -3.92 4.89
N THR A 79 9.58 -4.34 6.06
CA THR A 79 8.36 -5.14 6.17
C THR A 79 7.16 -4.23 6.36
N VAL A 80 5.98 -4.80 6.14
CA VAL A 80 4.71 -4.11 6.29
C VAL A 80 3.85 -4.93 7.25
N THR A 81 3.26 -4.25 8.22
CA THR A 81 2.24 -4.87 9.08
C THR A 81 0.89 -4.51 8.50
N LEU A 82 0.14 -5.53 8.11
CA LEU A 82 -1.17 -5.36 7.50
C LEU A 82 -2.07 -6.53 7.90
N ASP A 83 -3.26 -6.22 8.37
CA ASP A 83 -4.24 -7.21 8.83
C ASP A 83 -3.66 -8.13 9.91
N GLY A 84 -2.82 -7.58 10.78
CA GLY A 84 -2.21 -8.33 11.87
C GLY A 84 -1.04 -9.20 11.45
N LYS A 85 -0.63 -9.16 10.20
CA LYS A 85 0.49 -9.94 9.67
C LYS A 85 1.63 -9.03 9.26
N MET A 86 2.84 -9.52 9.44
CA MET A 86 4.05 -8.82 9.01
C MET A 86 4.64 -9.58 7.83
N ASP A 87 4.72 -8.93 6.68
CA ASP A 87 5.28 -9.49 5.45
C ASP A 87 6.26 -8.53 4.82
N GLU A 88 7.10 -9.04 3.94
CA GLU A 88 7.91 -8.16 3.11
C GLU A 88 7.00 -7.26 2.28
N MET A 89 7.42 -6.01 2.09
CA MET A 89 6.63 -5.01 1.38
C MET A 89 6.21 -5.48 -0.01
N ASP A 90 7.12 -6.15 -0.69
CA ASP A 90 6.91 -6.70 -2.03
C ASP A 90 5.72 -7.68 -2.06
N PHE A 91 5.73 -8.64 -1.16
CA PHE A 91 4.65 -9.62 -1.06
C PHE A 91 3.32 -9.00 -0.65
N ALA A 92 3.37 -8.05 0.28
CA ALA A 92 2.16 -7.37 0.74
C ALA A 92 1.52 -6.57 -0.40
N ALA A 93 2.32 -5.86 -1.18
CA ALA A 93 1.81 -5.07 -2.31
C ALA A 93 1.19 -5.97 -3.38
N GLU A 94 1.84 -7.08 -3.68
CA GLU A 94 1.31 -8.05 -4.65
C GLU A 94 -0.03 -8.60 -4.18
N ARG A 95 -0.12 -8.99 -2.92
CA ARG A 95 -1.37 -9.53 -2.36
C ARG A 95 -2.50 -8.51 -2.40
N VAL A 96 -2.22 -7.27 -2.00
CA VAL A 96 -3.23 -6.21 -1.99
C VAL A 96 -3.79 -5.97 -3.40
N THR A 97 -2.91 -5.83 -4.39
CA THR A 97 -3.36 -5.54 -5.76
C THR A 97 -4.09 -6.73 -6.36
N ARG A 98 -3.62 -7.95 -6.11
CA ARG A 98 -4.27 -9.15 -6.62
C ARG A 98 -5.69 -9.30 -6.05
N GLU A 99 -5.85 -9.08 -4.76
CA GLU A 99 -7.17 -9.18 -4.14
C GLU A 99 -8.11 -8.08 -4.61
N LEU A 100 -7.60 -6.87 -4.80
CA LEU A 100 -8.42 -5.76 -5.26
C LEU A 100 -8.88 -5.96 -6.69
N MET A 101 -8.04 -6.55 -7.53
CA MET A 101 -8.29 -6.71 -8.96
C MET A 101 -8.88 -8.08 -9.33
N ARG A 102 -9.26 -8.83 -8.33
CA ARG A 102 -9.85 -10.16 -8.51
C ARG A 102 -11.26 -10.09 -9.09
#